data_04c1010961174c7e81108605d2228f95
#
_entry.id   04c1010961174c7e81108605d2228f95
#
_cell.length_a   1.000
_cell.length_b   1.000
_cell.length_c   1.000
_cell.angle_alpha   90.00
_cell.angle_beta   90.00
_cell.angle_gamma   90.00
#
_symmetry.space_group_name_H-M   'P 1'
#
loop_
_entity.id
_entity.type
_entity.pdbx_description
1 polymer ?
#
loop_
_entity_poly.entity_id
_entity_poly.type
_entity_poly.pdbx_seq_one_letter_code
_entity_poly.pdbx_strand_id
1 'polypeptide(L)'
;DNGIAFHNIWTDIFREGRNIIYPTQKPEKLLERVVSSYSNENDLIVDFFAGSGTTAAVAEKLNRKWICSDLGKFAIHTIRKRLIDVQRNLKKSEKDWRAFEILNLGKYQRQHYIYDGKTERDEIKIKIKTKKEYEFKKLILGAYKAVEVNGFKTIHGKKSDNFVSIGPINQPLSRNHVEEVINECVKNKIT
;
A
#
# COMPACT_ATOMS: atom_id res chain seq x y z
N ASP A 1 -3.76 -30.74 27.45
CA ASP A 1 -4.82 -29.69 27.41
C ASP A 1 -5.64 -29.78 28.68
N ASN A 2 -5.30 -28.91 29.63
CA ASN A 2 -6.04 -28.80 30.89
C ASN A 2 -7.30 -27.97 30.72
N GLY A 3 -8.17 -28.33 29.80
CA GLY A 3 -9.54 -27.88 29.60
C GLY A 3 -10.03 -26.62 30.34
N ILE A 4 -9.23 -25.51 30.29
CA ILE A 4 -9.65 -24.27 30.91
C ILE A 4 -10.78 -23.71 30.05
N ALA A 5 -11.98 -23.65 30.62
CA ALA A 5 -13.13 -23.07 29.95
C ALA A 5 -12.83 -21.62 29.52
N PHE A 6 -13.15 -21.26 28.27
CA PHE A 6 -13.09 -19.90 27.82
C PHE A 6 -14.13 -19.06 28.57
N HIS A 7 -13.66 -18.18 29.45
CA HIS A 7 -14.52 -17.22 30.11
C HIS A 7 -14.82 -16.04 29.17
N ASN A 8 -15.97 -15.44 29.29
CA ASN A 8 -16.39 -14.25 28.57
C ASN A 8 -15.74 -12.95 29.11
N ILE A 9 -15.05 -13.03 30.26
CA ILE A 9 -14.32 -11.91 30.87
C ILE A 9 -12.83 -12.24 30.87
N TRP A 10 -12.04 -11.39 30.21
CA TRP A 10 -10.60 -11.57 30.05
C TRP A 10 -9.84 -10.47 30.78
N THR A 11 -9.52 -10.73 32.04
CA THR A 11 -8.86 -9.78 32.93
C THR A 11 -7.34 -9.67 32.69
N ASP A 12 -6.77 -10.58 31.91
CA ASP A 12 -5.34 -10.65 31.58
C ASP A 12 -4.97 -9.91 30.30
N ILE A 13 -5.94 -9.26 29.65
CA ILE A 13 -5.73 -8.47 28.41
C ILE A 13 -5.87 -6.99 28.73
N PHE A 14 -4.74 -6.31 28.73
CA PHE A 14 -4.68 -4.86 28.97
C PHE A 14 -4.43 -4.10 27.67
N ARG A 15 -4.89 -2.86 27.64
CA ARG A 15 -4.57 -1.94 26.52
C ARG A 15 -3.06 -1.62 26.56
N GLU A 16 -2.39 -1.79 25.43
CA GLU A 16 -0.97 -1.43 25.28
C GLU A 16 -0.79 0.08 25.47
N GLY A 17 -0.06 0.49 26.54
CA GLY A 17 -0.07 1.89 26.98
C GLY A 17 0.83 2.84 26.18
N ARG A 18 1.98 2.40 25.66
CA ARG A 18 3.00 3.30 25.08
C ARG A 18 3.25 3.19 23.58
N ASN A 19 2.79 2.15 22.92
CA ASN A 19 3.04 1.89 21.50
C ASN A 19 1.77 2.00 20.64
N ILE A 20 0.88 2.92 20.99
CA ILE A 20 -0.37 3.12 20.23
C ILE A 20 -0.02 3.96 18.98
N ILE A 21 0.00 3.30 17.83
CA ILE A 21 0.22 3.93 16.52
C ILE A 21 -1.12 4.48 15.95
N TYR A 22 -2.23 3.96 16.45
CA TYR A 22 -3.57 4.30 15.97
C TYR A 22 -4.55 4.47 17.14
N PRO A 23 -5.38 5.53 17.18
CA PRO A 23 -6.19 5.88 18.36
C PRO A 23 -7.07 4.76 18.92
N THR A 24 -7.61 3.91 18.04
CA THR A 24 -8.52 2.80 18.39
C THR A 24 -7.84 1.44 18.29
N GLN A 25 -6.51 1.38 18.36
CA GLN A 25 -5.77 0.13 18.26
C GLN A 25 -6.19 -0.85 19.35
N LYS A 26 -6.49 -2.08 18.94
CA LYS A 26 -6.77 -3.19 19.85
C LYS A 26 -5.47 -3.89 20.24
N PRO A 27 -5.36 -4.43 21.48
CA PRO A 27 -4.21 -5.22 21.90
C PRO A 27 -4.04 -6.45 21.00
N GLU A 28 -2.82 -6.76 20.60
CA GLU A 28 -2.54 -7.95 19.78
C GLU A 28 -2.96 -9.23 20.51
N LYS A 29 -2.70 -9.32 21.83
CA LYS A 29 -3.08 -10.47 22.68
C LYS A 29 -4.57 -10.79 22.62
N LEU A 30 -5.42 -9.76 22.46
CA LEU A 30 -6.87 -9.96 22.28
C LEU A 30 -7.15 -10.68 20.96
N LEU A 31 -6.57 -10.17 19.87
CA LEU A 31 -6.81 -10.74 18.55
C LEU A 31 -6.14 -12.11 18.40
N GLU A 32 -4.97 -12.34 19.03
CA GLU A 32 -4.33 -13.66 19.07
C GLU A 32 -5.27 -14.71 19.71
N ARG A 33 -5.88 -14.37 20.84
CA ARG A 33 -6.84 -15.26 21.49
C ARG A 33 -8.06 -15.55 20.62
N VAL A 34 -8.67 -14.50 20.05
CA VAL A 34 -9.83 -14.65 19.17
C VAL A 34 -9.49 -15.50 17.94
N VAL A 35 -8.44 -15.12 17.21
CA VAL A 35 -8.06 -15.81 15.96
C VAL A 35 -7.67 -17.26 16.23
N SER A 36 -6.90 -17.54 17.29
CA SER A 36 -6.51 -18.91 17.64
C SER A 36 -7.69 -19.79 18.08
N SER A 37 -8.71 -19.20 18.72
CA SER A 37 -9.86 -19.95 19.23
C SER A 37 -10.88 -20.29 18.14
N TYR A 38 -11.00 -19.48 17.11
CA TYR A 38 -12.06 -19.58 16.11
C TYR A 38 -11.57 -19.89 14.69
N SER A 39 -10.26 -20.16 14.51
CA SER A 39 -9.70 -20.50 13.22
C SER A 39 -8.52 -21.47 13.33
N ASN A 40 -8.24 -22.16 12.23
CA ASN A 40 -7.07 -23.02 12.06
C ASN A 40 -6.04 -22.33 11.18
N GLU A 41 -4.82 -22.90 11.12
CA GLU A 41 -3.82 -22.44 10.16
C GLU A 41 -4.34 -22.51 8.72
N ASN A 42 -3.96 -21.53 7.91
CA ASN A 42 -4.41 -21.32 6.54
C ASN A 42 -5.88 -20.93 6.35
N ASP A 43 -6.69 -20.81 7.40
CA ASP A 43 -8.03 -20.24 7.31
C ASP A 43 -7.96 -18.75 6.89
N LEU A 44 -9.06 -18.26 6.33
CA LEU A 44 -9.20 -16.87 5.91
C LEU A 44 -9.83 -16.03 7.01
N ILE A 45 -9.10 -15.04 7.48
CA ILE A 45 -9.57 -14.02 8.42
C ILE A 45 -9.95 -12.74 7.63
N VAL A 46 -11.13 -12.22 7.88
CA VAL A 46 -11.64 -11.03 7.20
C VAL A 46 -11.96 -9.92 8.20
N ASP A 47 -11.50 -8.70 7.94
CA ASP A 47 -11.79 -7.52 8.77
C ASP A 47 -12.10 -6.31 7.87
N PHE A 48 -13.36 -5.90 7.83
CA PHE A 48 -13.82 -4.80 6.99
C PHE A 48 -13.58 -3.40 7.56
N PHE A 49 -13.14 -3.29 8.82
CA PHE A 49 -12.89 -2.04 9.54
C PHE A 49 -11.54 -2.08 10.25
N ALA A 50 -10.52 -2.40 9.48
CA ALA A 50 -9.22 -2.85 9.96
C ALA A 50 -8.45 -1.84 10.82
N GLY A 51 -8.72 -0.54 10.68
CA GLY A 51 -8.10 0.52 11.49
C GLY A 51 -6.57 0.46 11.48
N SER A 52 -5.98 0.03 12.60
CA SER A 52 -4.53 -0.16 12.73
C SER A 52 -3.99 -1.45 12.09
N GLY A 53 -4.85 -2.36 11.61
CA GLY A 53 -4.47 -3.65 11.05
C GLY A 53 -4.00 -4.69 12.07
N THR A 54 -4.44 -4.60 13.32
CA THR A 54 -4.07 -5.59 14.35
C THR A 54 -4.53 -6.99 13.94
N THR A 55 -5.74 -7.12 13.40
CA THR A 55 -6.28 -8.39 12.92
C THR A 55 -5.40 -9.02 11.85
N ALA A 56 -5.01 -8.25 10.82
CA ALA A 56 -4.15 -8.73 9.73
C ALA A 56 -2.75 -9.10 10.24
N ALA A 57 -2.18 -8.29 11.13
CA ALA A 57 -0.87 -8.55 11.72
C ALA A 57 -0.85 -9.85 12.54
N VAL A 58 -1.90 -10.10 13.33
CA VAL A 58 -2.04 -11.33 14.12
C VAL A 58 -2.29 -12.52 13.20
N ALA A 59 -3.17 -12.41 12.22
CA ALA A 59 -3.43 -13.46 11.25
C ALA A 59 -2.15 -13.90 10.51
N GLU A 60 -1.33 -12.95 10.06
CA GLU A 60 -0.03 -13.23 9.42
C GLU A 60 0.92 -13.97 10.38
N LYS A 61 1.05 -13.50 11.65
CA LYS A 61 1.91 -14.15 12.66
C LYS A 61 1.47 -15.58 12.96
N LEU A 62 0.18 -15.85 12.92
CA LEU A 62 -0.42 -17.15 13.22
C LEU A 62 -0.60 -18.03 11.97
N ASN A 63 -0.02 -17.67 10.83
CA ASN A 63 -0.12 -18.41 9.57
C ASN A 63 -1.57 -18.58 9.06
N ARG A 64 -2.42 -17.54 9.26
CA ARG A 64 -3.74 -17.44 8.63
C ARG A 64 -3.66 -16.55 7.41
N LYS A 65 -4.52 -16.79 6.41
CA LYS A 65 -4.76 -15.85 5.31
C LYS A 65 -5.60 -14.70 5.83
N TRP A 66 -5.48 -13.52 5.23
CA TRP A 66 -6.27 -12.39 5.67
C TRP A 66 -6.67 -11.48 4.50
N ILE A 67 -7.85 -10.89 4.64
CA ILE A 67 -8.34 -9.77 3.82
C ILE A 67 -8.81 -8.71 4.78
N CYS A 68 -8.34 -7.48 4.61
CA CYS A 68 -8.82 -6.36 5.40
C CYS A 68 -9.08 -5.12 4.54
N SER A 69 -10.06 -4.34 4.95
CA SER A 69 -10.40 -3.09 4.29
C SER A 69 -10.59 -1.97 5.29
N ASP A 70 -10.39 -0.75 4.84
CA ASP A 70 -10.68 0.47 5.59
C ASP A 70 -10.91 1.63 4.61
N LEU A 71 -11.76 2.58 4.99
CA LEU A 71 -12.00 3.79 4.19
C LEU A 71 -10.89 4.83 4.35
N GLY A 72 -10.17 4.78 5.46
CA GLY A 72 -9.17 5.77 5.81
C GLY A 72 -7.82 5.51 5.13
N LYS A 73 -7.32 6.44 4.34
CA LYS A 73 -5.96 6.34 3.75
C LYS A 73 -4.87 6.21 4.83
N PHE A 74 -5.08 6.84 5.98
CA PHE A 74 -4.16 6.73 7.13
C PHE A 74 -4.16 5.32 7.72
N ALA A 75 -5.33 4.68 7.82
CA ALA A 75 -5.46 3.29 8.25
C ALA A 75 -4.68 2.36 7.31
N ILE A 76 -4.94 2.42 6.00
CA ILE A 76 -4.25 1.60 5.00
C ILE A 76 -2.72 1.81 5.04
N HIS A 77 -2.26 3.05 5.20
CA HIS A 77 -0.83 3.32 5.35
C HIS A 77 -0.23 2.71 6.62
N THR A 78 -0.96 2.76 7.73
CA THR A 78 -0.56 2.17 9.01
C THR A 78 -0.51 0.65 8.91
N ILE A 79 -1.55 0.03 8.33
CA ILE A 79 -1.61 -1.42 8.08
C ILE A 79 -0.40 -1.87 7.25
N ARG A 80 -0.12 -1.18 6.15
CA ARG A 80 1.02 -1.51 5.28
C ARG A 80 2.35 -1.52 6.03
N LYS A 81 2.63 -0.48 6.80
CA LYS A 81 3.86 -0.41 7.59
C LYS A 81 3.95 -1.55 8.59
N ARG A 82 2.87 -1.78 9.33
CA ARG A 82 2.80 -2.84 10.34
C ARG A 82 3.03 -4.23 9.74
N LEU A 83 2.39 -4.53 8.61
CA LEU A 83 2.57 -5.82 7.93
C LEU A 83 3.99 -6.03 7.41
N ILE A 84 4.60 -4.99 6.83
CA ILE A 84 6.01 -5.06 6.41
C ILE A 84 6.92 -5.37 7.61
N ASP A 85 6.68 -4.77 8.76
CA ASP A 85 7.49 -5.02 9.96
C ASP A 85 7.25 -6.44 10.52
N VAL A 86 6.00 -6.91 10.50
CA VAL A 86 5.67 -8.30 10.87
C VAL A 86 6.41 -9.29 9.95
N GLN A 87 6.34 -9.09 8.64
CA GLN A 87 6.99 -9.97 7.66
C GLN A 87 8.52 -9.95 7.76
N ARG A 88 9.11 -8.79 8.03
CA ARG A 88 10.55 -8.68 8.31
C ARG A 88 10.96 -9.49 9.53
N ASN A 89 10.13 -9.48 10.58
CA ASN A 89 10.40 -10.23 11.81
C ASN A 89 10.21 -11.74 11.59
N LEU A 90 9.18 -12.15 10.84
CA LEU A 90 8.98 -13.55 10.45
C LEU A 90 10.17 -14.07 9.64
N LYS A 91 10.63 -13.29 8.65
CA LYS A 91 11.82 -13.63 7.85
C LYS A 91 13.06 -13.78 8.71
N LYS A 92 13.30 -12.91 9.68
CA LYS A 92 14.44 -13.02 10.63
C LYS A 92 14.37 -14.26 11.49
N SER A 93 13.17 -14.76 11.77
CA SER A 93 12.91 -15.96 12.57
C SER A 93 12.76 -17.21 11.70
N GLU A 94 13.15 -17.14 10.42
CA GLU A 94 13.05 -18.24 9.44
C GLU A 94 11.64 -18.84 9.31
N LYS A 95 10.62 -18.01 9.59
CA LYS A 95 9.21 -18.37 9.42
C LYS A 95 8.71 -17.92 8.06
N ASP A 96 7.73 -18.63 7.55
CA ASP A 96 7.03 -18.28 6.31
C ASP A 96 6.27 -16.96 6.43
N TRP A 97 6.20 -16.23 5.33
CA TRP A 97 5.42 -15.01 5.18
C TRP A 97 4.87 -14.92 3.76
N ARG A 98 3.78 -14.20 3.57
CA ARG A 98 3.11 -14.08 2.28
C ARG A 98 3.21 -12.66 1.76
N ALA A 99 3.49 -12.49 0.47
CA ALA A 99 3.33 -11.20 -0.19
C ALA A 99 1.87 -10.76 -0.13
N PHE A 100 1.63 -9.46 0.02
CA PHE A 100 0.29 -8.90 0.03
C PHE A 100 0.14 -7.79 -1.01
N GLU A 101 -1.08 -7.54 -1.43
CA GLU A 101 -1.45 -6.52 -2.40
C GLU A 101 -2.37 -5.48 -1.73
N ILE A 102 -2.23 -4.24 -2.15
CA ILE A 102 -3.14 -3.16 -1.73
C ILE A 102 -4.00 -2.77 -2.91
N LEU A 103 -5.27 -3.08 -2.80
CA LEU A 103 -6.29 -2.74 -3.78
C LEU A 103 -7.09 -1.53 -3.33
N ASN A 104 -7.67 -0.82 -4.27
CA ASN A 104 -8.57 0.27 -3.98
C ASN A 104 -9.78 0.19 -4.91
N LEU A 105 -10.96 0.20 -4.32
CA LEU A 105 -12.23 0.16 -5.01
C LEU A 105 -12.77 1.54 -5.41
N GLY A 106 -12.12 2.62 -4.97
CA GLY A 106 -12.55 3.98 -5.25
C GLY A 106 -12.39 4.39 -6.70
N LYS A 107 -13.21 5.33 -7.13
CA LYS A 107 -12.98 6.07 -8.37
C LYS A 107 -11.78 6.98 -8.16
N TYR A 108 -10.64 6.55 -8.62
CA TYR A 108 -9.43 7.34 -8.54
C TYR A 108 -9.51 8.59 -9.39
N GLN A 109 -8.91 9.65 -8.92
CA GLN A 109 -8.54 10.77 -9.78
C GLN A 109 -7.76 10.26 -11.01
N ARG A 110 -6.96 9.21 -10.85
CA ARG A 110 -6.28 8.52 -11.94
C ARG A 110 -7.23 8.03 -13.05
N GLN A 111 -8.39 7.47 -12.72
CA GLN A 111 -9.37 7.01 -13.73
C GLN A 111 -9.92 8.17 -14.56
N HIS A 112 -9.96 9.38 -13.98
CA HIS A 112 -10.33 10.58 -14.72
C HIS A 112 -9.36 10.88 -15.88
N TYR A 113 -8.08 10.53 -15.71
CA TYR A 113 -7.05 10.74 -16.72
C TYR A 113 -6.90 9.56 -17.70
N ILE A 114 -7.58 8.43 -17.44
CA ILE A 114 -7.59 7.31 -18.37
C ILE A 114 -8.49 7.66 -19.55
N TYR A 115 -7.94 7.58 -20.76
CA TYR A 115 -8.70 7.76 -21.97
C TYR A 115 -9.25 6.41 -22.45
N ASP A 116 -10.56 6.31 -22.60
CA ASP A 116 -11.25 5.03 -22.91
C ASP A 116 -11.48 4.81 -24.43
N GLY A 117 -11.13 5.77 -25.25
CA GLY A 117 -10.95 5.62 -26.71
C GLY A 117 -12.20 5.34 -27.57
N LYS A 118 -13.40 5.35 -27.02
CA LYS A 118 -14.58 4.77 -27.69
C LYS A 118 -15.26 5.62 -28.76
N THR A 119 -14.95 6.92 -28.93
CA THR A 119 -15.89 7.76 -29.71
C THR A 119 -15.29 8.82 -30.62
N GLU A 120 -13.96 8.94 -30.85
CA GLU A 120 -13.40 10.08 -31.56
C GLU A 120 -12.39 9.73 -32.66
N ARG A 121 -12.17 10.66 -33.62
CA ARG A 121 -11.16 10.53 -34.68
C ARG A 121 -9.74 10.48 -34.09
N ASP A 122 -8.83 9.74 -34.73
CA ASP A 122 -7.51 9.41 -34.16
C ASP A 122 -6.64 10.62 -33.76
N GLU A 123 -6.71 11.72 -34.52
CA GLU A 123 -5.98 12.95 -34.17
C GLU A 123 -6.49 13.62 -32.90
N ILE A 124 -7.81 13.59 -32.67
CA ILE A 124 -8.43 14.14 -31.46
C ILE A 124 -8.08 13.24 -30.26
N LYS A 125 -8.06 11.92 -30.45
CA LYS A 125 -7.63 10.95 -29.44
C LYS A 125 -6.23 11.21 -28.92
N ILE A 126 -5.27 11.47 -29.84
CA ILE A 126 -3.88 11.76 -29.50
C ILE A 126 -3.78 13.04 -28.67
N LYS A 127 -4.44 14.13 -29.10
CA LYS A 127 -4.42 15.41 -28.37
C LYS A 127 -5.02 15.29 -26.96
N ILE A 128 -6.15 14.59 -26.82
CA ILE A 128 -6.81 14.38 -25.52
C ILE A 128 -5.93 13.53 -24.61
N LYS A 129 -5.35 12.44 -25.15
CA LYS A 129 -4.44 11.57 -24.39
C LYS A 129 -3.23 12.36 -23.87
N THR A 130 -2.56 13.12 -24.73
CA THR A 130 -1.40 13.92 -24.35
C THR A 130 -1.75 14.98 -23.29
N LYS A 131 -2.90 15.65 -23.43
CA LYS A 131 -3.39 16.61 -22.44
C LYS A 131 -3.64 15.94 -21.09
N LYS A 132 -4.34 14.80 -21.06
CA LYS A 132 -4.63 14.06 -19.82
C LYS A 132 -3.36 13.52 -19.15
N GLU A 133 -2.38 13.05 -19.93
CA GLU A 133 -1.08 12.63 -19.40
C GLU A 133 -0.32 13.79 -18.76
N TYR A 134 -0.33 14.96 -19.38
CA TYR A 134 0.28 16.15 -18.82
C TYR A 134 -0.39 16.60 -17.52
N GLU A 135 -1.73 16.68 -17.50
CA GLU A 135 -2.50 17.04 -16.31
C GLU A 135 -2.26 16.04 -15.15
N PHE A 136 -2.16 14.76 -15.47
CA PHE A 136 -1.83 13.72 -14.47
C PHE A 136 -0.43 13.93 -13.90
N LYS A 137 0.57 14.17 -14.74
CA LYS A 137 1.95 14.47 -14.29
C LYS A 137 1.97 15.68 -13.37
N LYS A 138 1.30 16.75 -13.75
CA LYS A 138 1.18 17.98 -12.95
C LYS A 138 0.51 17.73 -11.60
N LEU A 139 -0.55 16.90 -11.56
CA LEU A 139 -1.21 16.51 -10.32
C LEU A 139 -0.24 15.77 -9.38
N ILE A 140 0.52 14.81 -9.92
CA ILE A 140 1.46 14.02 -9.11
C ILE A 140 2.62 14.89 -8.60
N LEU A 141 3.20 15.74 -9.44
CA LEU A 141 4.24 16.67 -9.03
C LEU A 141 3.76 17.63 -7.94
N GLY A 142 2.56 18.19 -8.09
CA GLY A 142 1.94 19.04 -7.08
C GLY A 142 1.69 18.32 -5.75
N ALA A 143 1.16 17.10 -5.80
CA ALA A 143 0.94 16.29 -4.60
C ALA A 143 2.24 15.92 -3.89
N TYR A 144 3.31 15.68 -4.63
CA TYR A 144 4.64 15.37 -4.08
C TYR A 144 5.41 16.65 -3.68
N LYS A 145 4.91 17.84 -4.04
CA LYS A 145 5.57 19.13 -3.88
C LYS A 145 6.92 19.18 -4.60
N ALA A 146 6.97 18.65 -5.82
CA ALA A 146 8.11 18.71 -6.72
C ALA A 146 7.90 19.81 -7.76
N VAL A 147 8.99 20.43 -8.15
CA VAL A 147 9.02 21.42 -9.24
C VAL A 147 9.23 20.68 -10.57
N GLU A 148 8.45 21.04 -11.59
CA GLU A 148 8.58 20.46 -12.92
C GLU A 148 9.97 20.81 -13.52
N VAL A 149 10.61 19.84 -14.16
CA VAL A 149 11.89 20.02 -14.87
C VAL A 149 11.72 19.64 -16.34
N ASN A 150 12.38 20.39 -17.21
CA ASN A 150 12.36 20.19 -18.65
C ASN A 150 13.71 19.67 -19.14
N GLY A 151 13.73 19.10 -20.34
CA GLY A 151 14.97 18.62 -20.97
C GLY A 151 15.26 17.14 -20.73
N PHE A 152 14.41 16.42 -20.02
CA PHE A 152 14.51 14.99 -19.78
C PHE A 152 13.35 14.23 -20.43
N LYS A 153 13.62 12.99 -20.82
CA LYS A 153 12.61 12.10 -21.40
C LYS A 153 11.76 11.39 -20.33
N THR A 154 12.41 10.90 -19.29
CA THR A 154 11.76 10.08 -18.24
C THR A 154 11.70 10.77 -16.88
N ILE A 155 12.45 11.85 -16.68
CA ILE A 155 12.46 12.64 -15.45
C ILE A 155 11.53 13.84 -15.64
N HIS A 156 10.58 14.00 -14.70
CA HIS A 156 9.49 14.96 -14.83
C HIS A 156 9.54 16.10 -13.81
N GLY A 157 10.25 15.90 -12.69
CA GLY A 157 10.33 16.90 -11.65
C GLY A 157 11.54 16.75 -10.73
N LYS A 158 11.75 17.77 -9.88
CA LYS A 158 12.79 17.77 -8.83
C LYS A 158 12.19 18.26 -7.52
N LYS A 159 12.58 17.63 -6.41
CA LYS A 159 12.27 18.06 -5.06
C LYS A 159 13.53 18.01 -4.22
N SER A 160 14.03 19.16 -3.80
CA SER A 160 15.36 19.28 -3.20
C SER A 160 16.41 18.64 -4.12
N ASP A 161 17.16 17.65 -3.65
CA ASP A 161 18.19 16.97 -4.44
C ASP A 161 17.67 15.71 -5.17
N ASN A 162 16.40 15.35 -4.96
CA ASN A 162 15.83 14.14 -5.57
C ASN A 162 15.11 14.45 -6.88
N PHE A 163 15.41 13.71 -7.92
CA PHE A 163 14.69 13.75 -9.20
C PHE A 163 13.47 12.82 -9.15
N VAL A 164 12.42 13.20 -9.84
CA VAL A 164 11.13 12.53 -9.84
C VAL A 164 10.79 12.05 -11.23
N SER A 165 10.66 10.73 -11.39
CA SER A 165 10.09 10.11 -12.58
C SER A 165 8.68 9.61 -12.28
N ILE A 166 7.76 9.90 -13.19
CA ILE A 166 6.34 9.48 -13.07
C ILE A 166 6.10 8.40 -14.11
N GLY A 167 5.69 7.25 -13.66
CA GLY A 167 5.37 6.12 -14.53
C GLY A 167 4.09 6.32 -15.34
N PRO A 168 3.80 5.39 -16.26
CA PRO A 168 2.62 5.45 -17.12
C PRO A 168 1.31 5.37 -16.32
N ILE A 169 0.25 5.99 -16.82
CA ILE A 169 -1.04 6.07 -16.12
C ILE A 169 -1.70 4.68 -16.02
N ASN A 170 -1.62 3.87 -17.07
CA ASN A 170 -2.44 2.67 -17.27
C ASN A 170 -1.67 1.36 -17.19
N GLN A 171 -0.39 1.41 -16.86
CA GLN A 171 0.47 0.23 -16.84
C GLN A 171 1.28 0.20 -15.55
N PRO A 172 1.59 -0.99 -15.02
CA PRO A 172 2.55 -1.11 -13.93
C PRO A 172 3.93 -0.65 -14.40
N LEU A 173 4.74 -0.18 -13.46
CA LEU A 173 6.13 0.12 -13.73
C LEU A 173 6.86 -1.14 -14.18
N SER A 174 7.31 -1.16 -15.43
CA SER A 174 8.10 -2.25 -15.95
C SER A 174 9.58 -2.08 -15.61
N ARG A 175 10.34 -3.19 -15.62
CA ARG A 175 11.80 -3.17 -15.46
C ARG A 175 12.46 -2.27 -16.50
N ASN A 176 12.01 -2.35 -17.75
CA ASN A 176 12.53 -1.52 -18.83
C ASN A 176 12.36 -0.02 -18.55
N HIS A 177 11.23 0.40 -17.99
CA HIS A 177 11.02 1.80 -17.63
C HIS A 177 12.02 2.26 -16.55
N VAL A 178 12.29 1.43 -15.56
CA VAL A 178 13.29 1.73 -14.51
C VAL A 178 14.70 1.81 -15.11
N GLU A 179 15.05 0.91 -16.01
CA GLU A 179 16.34 0.92 -16.73
C GLU A 179 16.49 2.17 -17.60
N GLU A 180 15.43 2.62 -18.28
CA GLU A 180 15.44 3.88 -19.03
C GLU A 180 15.71 5.10 -18.14
N VAL A 181 15.07 5.15 -16.97
CA VAL A 181 15.29 6.22 -15.98
C VAL A 181 16.74 6.22 -15.49
N ILE A 182 17.28 5.05 -15.14
CA ILE A 182 18.66 4.90 -14.68
C ILE A 182 19.64 5.36 -15.77
N ASN A 183 19.44 4.92 -17.00
CA ASN A 183 20.30 5.30 -18.13
C ASN A 183 20.26 6.82 -18.37
N GLU A 184 19.10 7.45 -18.25
CA GLU A 184 18.98 8.90 -18.35
C GLU A 184 19.70 9.63 -17.20
N CYS A 185 19.60 9.11 -15.97
CA CYS A 185 20.35 9.63 -14.83
C CYS A 185 21.86 9.56 -15.05
N VAL A 186 22.37 8.41 -15.48
CA VAL A 186 23.80 8.20 -15.76
C VAL A 186 24.26 9.15 -16.85
N LYS A 187 23.53 9.26 -17.97
CA LYS A 187 23.86 10.15 -19.10
C LYS A 187 23.95 11.61 -18.67
N ASN A 188 23.11 12.04 -17.77
CA ASN A 188 23.04 13.44 -17.32
C ASN A 188 23.83 13.68 -16.02
N LYS A 189 24.61 12.70 -15.55
CA LYS A 189 25.41 12.77 -14.31
C LYS A 189 24.58 13.17 -13.09
N ILE A 190 23.38 12.63 -13.00
CA ILE A 190 22.48 12.79 -11.87
C ILE A 190 22.85 11.71 -10.84
N THR A 191 23.27 12.11 -9.65
CA THR A 191 23.62 11.22 -8.52
C THR A 191 22.48 11.20 -7.52
#